data_7adb79a24faeb826f099b0115ee15dbf
#
_entry.id   7adb79a24faeb826f099b0115ee15dbf
#
_cell.length_a   1.000
_cell.length_b   1.000
_cell.length_c   1.000
_cell.angle_alpha   90.00
_cell.angle_beta   90.00
_cell.angle_gamma   90.00
#
_symmetry.space_group_name_H-M   'P 1'
#
loop_
_entity.id
_entity.type
_entity.pdbx_description
1 polymer ?
#
loop_
_entity_poly.entity_id
_entity_poly.type
_entity_poly.pdbx_seq_one_letter_code
_entity_poly.pdbx_strand_id
1 'polypeptide(L)'
;TDEVNLKFYNIKDYGTILDTYKKKSLDDKNVLVIGPGLGKKYSANKIEYILKNFKKPIIIDADAISIFKDNKKKLHTLLSKKDNVILTPHLGEFKRIFEYKLNKSKIFNCLVASKLINNPVVLKGNDTVVAFPDERVYVDYGASNSLATAGTGDMLCGLISGLIAQGYKIKESILSAILIQRIISQSKNKTIVEDFIDLIPQTLNLLKKNNWFKSN
;
A
#
# COMPACT_ATOMS: atom_id res chain seq x y z
N THR A 1 -0.59 29.07 -10.52
CA THR A 1 -1.26 28.19 -9.55
C THR A 1 -1.69 26.95 -10.29
N ASP A 2 -0.85 25.90 -10.24
CA ASP A 2 -1.12 24.64 -10.93
C ASP A 2 -2.27 23.92 -10.21
N GLU A 3 -3.47 24.02 -10.74
CA GLU A 3 -4.60 23.21 -10.32
C GLU A 3 -4.33 21.75 -10.70
N VAL A 4 -3.99 20.95 -9.71
CA VAL A 4 -3.98 19.50 -9.87
C VAL A 4 -5.43 19.03 -9.80
N ASN A 5 -6.02 18.78 -10.95
CA ASN A 5 -7.41 18.31 -11.02
C ASN A 5 -7.50 16.80 -10.74
N LEU A 6 -8.19 16.43 -9.67
CA LEU A 6 -8.52 15.06 -9.25
C LEU A 6 -10.01 14.81 -9.49
N LYS A 7 -10.35 13.95 -10.45
CA LYS A 7 -11.71 13.43 -10.57
C LYS A 7 -11.83 12.12 -9.82
N PHE A 8 -12.79 12.07 -8.90
CA PHE A 8 -13.17 10.82 -8.26
C PHE A 8 -14.15 10.11 -9.21
N TYR A 9 -13.68 9.08 -9.88
CA TYR A 9 -14.57 8.15 -10.54
C TYR A 9 -14.95 7.07 -9.55
N ASN A 10 -16.25 7.00 -9.21
CA ASN A 10 -16.79 5.84 -8.54
C ASN A 10 -16.83 4.71 -9.58
N ILE A 11 -15.69 4.11 -9.82
CA ILE A 11 -15.60 2.95 -10.70
C ILE A 11 -16.17 1.80 -9.91
N LYS A 12 -17.10 1.07 -10.50
CA LYS A 12 -17.61 -0.20 -9.94
C LYS A 12 -16.49 -1.24 -9.73
N ASP A 13 -15.31 -0.98 -10.27
CA ASP A 13 -14.11 -1.77 -10.19
C ASP A 13 -13.07 -1.06 -9.32
N TYR A 14 -13.01 -1.38 -8.08
CA TYR A 14 -11.96 -1.33 -7.04
C TYR A 14 -10.78 -0.38 -7.28
N GLY A 15 -11.01 0.89 -7.36
CA GLY A 15 -9.94 1.89 -7.36
C GLY A 15 -10.51 3.30 -7.44
N THR A 16 -10.08 4.18 -6.55
CA THR A 16 -10.34 5.61 -6.71
C THR A 16 -9.27 6.18 -7.62
N ILE A 17 -9.63 6.47 -8.88
CA ILE A 17 -8.75 7.19 -9.80
C ILE A 17 -8.81 8.66 -9.42
N LEU A 18 -7.68 9.18 -9.02
CA LEU A 18 -7.48 10.56 -8.64
C LEU A 18 -7.06 11.34 -9.89
N ASP A 19 -8.00 12.03 -10.56
CA ASP A 19 -7.73 12.81 -11.77
C ASP A 19 -7.51 14.31 -11.48
N THR A 20 -8.15 14.84 -10.44
CA THR A 20 -8.03 16.26 -10.08
C THR A 20 -7.92 16.47 -8.57
N TYR A 21 -6.85 17.11 -8.11
CA TYR A 21 -6.65 17.49 -6.71
C TYR A 21 -6.91 18.97 -6.50
N LYS A 22 -7.96 19.28 -5.74
CA LYS A 22 -8.09 20.58 -5.06
C LYS A 22 -7.72 20.36 -3.60
N LYS A 23 -6.79 21.14 -3.03
CA LYS A 23 -6.33 21.02 -1.64
C LYS A 23 -7.49 20.85 -0.66
N LYS A 24 -8.55 21.63 -0.79
CA LYS A 24 -9.77 21.53 0.03
C LYS A 24 -10.50 20.20 -0.06
N SER A 25 -10.35 19.42 -1.13
CA SER A 25 -11.06 18.14 -1.31
C SER A 25 -10.43 16.97 -0.57
N LEU A 26 -9.21 17.13 -0.03
CA LEU A 26 -8.54 16.11 0.76
C LEU A 26 -8.37 16.44 2.23
N ASP A 27 -8.68 17.68 2.66
CA ASP A 27 -8.45 18.10 4.04
C ASP A 27 -9.33 17.30 5.05
N ASP A 28 -10.49 16.82 4.62
CA ASP A 28 -11.41 15.97 5.39
C ASP A 28 -11.08 14.46 5.31
N LYS A 29 -10.16 14.04 4.46
CA LYS A 29 -9.80 12.62 4.29
C LYS A 29 -8.81 12.17 5.37
N ASN A 30 -8.96 10.94 5.86
CA ASN A 30 -8.12 10.36 6.91
C ASN A 30 -6.89 9.65 6.37
N VAL A 31 -6.93 9.19 5.13
CA VAL A 31 -5.88 8.44 4.46
C VAL A 31 -6.00 8.60 2.95
N LEU A 32 -4.90 8.49 2.24
CA LEU A 32 -4.85 8.56 0.79
C LEU A 32 -4.18 7.31 0.21
N VAL A 33 -4.75 6.75 -0.85
CA VAL A 33 -4.12 5.71 -1.68
C VAL A 33 -3.82 6.30 -3.04
N ILE A 34 -2.56 6.14 -3.51
CA ILE A 34 -2.13 6.65 -4.82
C ILE A 34 -1.43 5.53 -5.59
N GLY A 35 -1.81 5.36 -6.84
CA GLY A 35 -1.08 4.52 -7.78
C GLY A 35 -1.90 3.48 -8.49
N PRO A 36 -2.76 2.69 -7.82
CA PRO A 36 -3.64 1.76 -8.53
C PRO A 36 -4.43 2.45 -9.62
N GLY A 37 -4.36 1.95 -10.86
CA GLY A 37 -5.10 2.47 -11.99
C GLY A 37 -4.75 3.90 -12.44
N LEU A 38 -3.64 4.48 -11.97
CA LEU A 38 -3.29 5.88 -12.22
C LEU A 38 -2.99 6.17 -13.70
N GLY A 39 -2.40 5.20 -14.39
CA GLY A 39 -2.09 5.28 -15.81
C GLY A 39 -0.93 6.22 -16.17
N LYS A 40 -0.56 6.18 -17.46
CA LYS A 40 0.64 6.90 -17.97
C LYS A 40 0.47 8.44 -18.04
N LYS A 41 -0.75 8.96 -17.94
CA LYS A 41 -1.03 10.40 -18.01
C LYS A 41 -0.65 11.16 -16.73
N TYR A 42 -0.38 10.47 -15.64
CA TYR A 42 -0.01 11.09 -14.39
C TYR A 42 1.49 11.44 -14.37
N SER A 43 1.85 12.57 -13.78
CA SER A 43 3.24 13.01 -13.73
C SER A 43 3.83 12.89 -12.33
N ALA A 44 5.13 12.67 -12.25
CA ALA A 44 5.86 12.66 -10.99
C ALA A 44 5.67 13.95 -10.17
N ASN A 45 5.53 15.10 -10.86
CA ASN A 45 5.32 16.39 -10.19
C ASN A 45 3.98 16.46 -9.45
N LYS A 46 2.92 15.84 -9.98
CA LYS A 46 1.62 15.76 -9.29
C LYS A 46 1.72 14.92 -8.02
N ILE A 47 2.40 13.77 -8.09
CA ILE A 47 2.62 12.93 -6.91
C ILE A 47 3.48 13.65 -5.88
N GLU A 48 4.54 14.32 -6.32
CA GLU A 48 5.38 15.15 -5.46
C GLU A 48 4.58 16.23 -4.72
N TYR A 49 3.70 16.94 -5.45
CA TYR A 49 2.82 17.94 -4.86
C TYR A 49 1.94 17.35 -3.75
N ILE A 50 1.32 16.18 -4.01
CA ILE A 50 0.50 15.48 -3.02
C ILE A 50 1.34 15.06 -1.82
N LEU A 51 2.52 14.47 -2.04
CA LEU A 51 3.43 14.07 -0.98
C LEU A 51 3.86 15.25 -0.10
N LYS A 52 4.08 16.43 -0.68
CA LYS A 52 4.44 17.64 0.07
C LYS A 52 3.29 18.23 0.89
N ASN A 53 2.06 18.14 0.38
CA ASN A 53 0.95 18.90 0.93
C ASN A 53 -0.02 18.07 1.79
N PHE A 54 -0.22 16.78 1.49
CA PHE A 54 -1.08 15.92 2.30
C PHE A 54 -0.34 15.46 3.57
N LYS A 55 -0.92 15.69 4.74
CA LYS A 55 -0.26 15.50 6.04
C LYS A 55 -0.65 14.22 6.77
N LYS A 56 -1.70 13.55 6.31
CA LYS A 56 -2.20 12.30 6.89
C LYS A 56 -1.57 11.10 6.17
N PRO A 57 -1.79 9.85 6.60
CA PRO A 57 -1.19 8.67 5.99
C PRO A 57 -1.42 8.55 4.49
N ILE A 58 -0.38 8.13 3.76
CA ILE A 58 -0.42 7.89 2.31
C ILE A 58 0.08 6.48 2.02
N ILE A 59 -0.69 5.74 1.22
CA ILE A 59 -0.26 4.47 0.65
C ILE A 59 0.12 4.72 -0.81
N ILE A 60 1.32 4.27 -1.19
CA ILE A 60 1.86 4.43 -2.55
C ILE A 60 2.07 3.03 -3.15
N ASP A 61 1.41 2.76 -4.26
CA ASP A 61 1.49 1.48 -4.98
C ASP A 61 1.60 1.68 -6.50
N ALA A 62 1.84 0.63 -7.22
CA ALA A 62 1.70 0.51 -8.67
C ALA A 62 2.35 1.66 -9.47
N ASP A 63 1.54 2.37 -10.27
CA ASP A 63 2.04 3.44 -11.16
C ASP A 63 2.69 4.60 -10.40
N ALA A 64 2.21 4.91 -9.19
CA ALA A 64 2.81 5.96 -8.37
C ALA A 64 4.25 5.62 -7.89
N ILE A 65 4.60 4.34 -7.84
CA ILE A 65 5.97 3.88 -7.63
C ILE A 65 6.74 3.96 -8.96
N SER A 66 6.17 3.38 -10.00
CA SER A 66 6.84 3.17 -11.29
C SER A 66 7.20 4.46 -12.01
N ILE A 67 6.45 5.54 -11.78
CA ILE A 67 6.68 6.86 -12.39
C ILE A 67 8.03 7.48 -11.97
N PHE A 68 8.61 7.05 -10.84
CA PHE A 68 9.90 7.52 -10.34
C PHE A 68 11.09 6.65 -10.76
N LYS A 69 10.92 5.66 -11.65
CA LYS A 69 11.98 4.74 -12.07
C LYS A 69 13.26 5.45 -12.54
N ASP A 70 13.11 6.57 -13.25
CA ASP A 70 14.21 7.37 -13.80
C ASP A 70 14.69 8.48 -12.82
N ASN A 71 13.99 8.65 -11.71
CA ASN A 71 14.32 9.65 -10.69
C ASN A 71 14.10 9.12 -9.24
N LYS A 72 14.63 7.93 -8.99
CA LYS A 72 14.48 7.24 -7.69
C LYS A 72 15.02 8.03 -6.50
N LYS A 73 16.13 8.76 -6.67
CA LYS A 73 16.70 9.61 -5.61
C LYS A 73 15.72 10.69 -5.15
N LYS A 74 14.98 11.29 -6.09
CA LYS A 74 13.95 12.28 -5.78
C LYS A 74 12.82 11.66 -4.94
N LEU A 75 12.35 10.46 -5.30
CA LEU A 75 11.37 9.73 -4.51
C LEU A 75 11.88 9.47 -3.09
N HIS A 76 13.09 8.92 -2.94
CA HIS A 76 13.67 8.63 -1.63
C HIS A 76 13.74 9.88 -0.74
N THR A 77 14.18 11.02 -1.31
CA THR A 77 14.25 12.29 -0.58
C THR A 77 12.86 12.80 -0.18
N LEU A 78 11.84 12.61 -1.02
CA LEU A 78 10.48 13.02 -0.68
C LEU A 78 9.91 12.16 0.46
N LEU A 79 10.12 10.84 0.39
CA LEU A 79 9.62 9.90 1.37
C LEU A 79 10.33 10.03 2.71
N SER A 80 11.67 10.18 2.72
CA SER A 80 12.44 10.28 3.97
C SER A 80 12.12 11.52 4.82
N LYS A 81 11.46 12.53 4.24
CA LYS A 81 10.97 13.71 4.95
C LYS A 81 9.59 13.55 5.57
N LYS A 82 9.02 12.37 5.51
CA LYS A 82 7.69 12.00 6.02
C LYS A 82 7.82 10.76 6.89
N ASP A 83 6.90 10.59 7.81
CA ASP A 83 6.80 9.45 8.73
C ASP A 83 5.46 8.70 8.60
N ASN A 84 4.67 9.07 7.60
CA ASN A 84 3.30 8.61 7.43
C ASN A 84 3.01 8.05 6.02
N VAL A 85 4.05 7.55 5.34
CA VAL A 85 3.91 6.91 4.03
C VAL A 85 4.07 5.39 4.17
N ILE A 86 3.29 4.65 3.41
CA ILE A 86 3.40 3.19 3.28
C ILE A 86 3.67 2.89 1.82
N LEU A 87 4.76 2.19 1.55
CA LEU A 87 5.12 1.77 0.20
C LEU A 87 4.84 0.28 0.02
N THR A 88 4.07 -0.09 -1.03
CA THR A 88 3.60 -1.47 -1.23
C THR A 88 4.06 -2.10 -2.55
N PRO A 89 5.36 -2.07 -2.90
CA PRO A 89 5.84 -2.58 -4.17
C PRO A 89 5.73 -4.10 -4.28
N HIS A 90 5.45 -4.61 -5.48
CA HIS A 90 5.88 -5.96 -5.85
C HIS A 90 7.38 -5.96 -6.23
N LEU A 91 7.99 -7.13 -6.39
CA LEU A 91 9.44 -7.23 -6.64
C LEU A 91 9.91 -6.44 -7.86
N GLY A 92 9.11 -6.39 -8.93
CA GLY A 92 9.46 -5.63 -10.14
C GLY A 92 9.47 -4.11 -9.88
N GLU A 93 8.49 -3.58 -9.18
CA GLU A 93 8.45 -2.17 -8.77
C GLU A 93 9.57 -1.84 -7.80
N PHE A 94 9.82 -2.71 -6.83
CA PHE A 94 10.91 -2.54 -5.88
C PHE A 94 12.25 -2.35 -6.60
N LYS A 95 12.60 -3.24 -7.54
CA LYS A 95 13.85 -3.17 -8.31
C LYS A 95 13.98 -1.90 -9.17
N ARG A 96 12.88 -1.26 -9.53
CA ARG A 96 12.93 0.00 -10.31
C ARG A 96 13.35 1.19 -9.47
N ILE A 97 13.04 1.18 -8.18
CA ILE A 97 13.26 2.33 -7.30
C ILE A 97 14.30 2.09 -6.20
N PHE A 98 14.57 0.84 -5.86
CA PHE A 98 15.63 0.47 -4.89
C PHE A 98 16.69 -0.40 -5.54
N GLU A 99 17.90 -0.37 -4.97
CA GLU A 99 18.93 -1.35 -5.28
C GLU A 99 18.54 -2.70 -4.63
N TYR A 100 18.41 -3.74 -5.45
CA TYR A 100 18.13 -5.09 -4.98
C TYR A 100 19.38 -5.94 -5.06
N LYS A 101 19.96 -6.28 -3.91
CA LYS A 101 21.16 -7.11 -3.82
C LYS A 101 20.80 -8.59 -3.93
N LEU A 102 21.10 -9.22 -5.05
CA LEU A 102 20.75 -10.62 -5.34
C LEU A 102 21.41 -11.61 -4.37
N ASN A 103 22.57 -11.28 -3.82
CA ASN A 103 23.29 -12.09 -2.83
C ASN A 103 22.80 -11.89 -1.39
N LYS A 104 21.75 -11.12 -1.17
CA LYS A 104 21.11 -10.87 0.12
C LYS A 104 19.65 -11.33 0.11
N SER A 105 19.15 -11.66 1.30
CA SER A 105 17.76 -12.08 1.46
C SER A 105 16.77 -10.97 1.08
N LYS A 106 15.53 -11.35 0.77
CA LYS A 106 14.42 -10.42 0.56
C LYS A 106 14.19 -9.54 1.80
N ILE A 107 14.32 -10.13 3.00
CA ILE A 107 14.24 -9.44 4.28
C ILE A 107 15.27 -8.32 4.36
N PHE A 108 16.54 -8.61 4.07
CA PHE A 108 17.61 -7.61 4.08
C PHE A 108 17.34 -6.46 3.13
N ASN A 109 16.96 -6.77 1.88
CA ASN A 109 16.66 -5.74 0.87
C ASN A 109 15.49 -4.85 1.29
N CYS A 110 14.42 -5.45 1.84
CA CYS A 110 13.25 -4.72 2.31
C CYS A 110 13.58 -3.81 3.50
N LEU A 111 14.39 -4.29 4.44
CA LEU A 111 14.83 -3.52 5.61
C LEU A 111 15.69 -2.32 5.21
N VAL A 112 16.66 -2.52 4.30
CA VAL A 112 17.50 -1.42 3.79
C VAL A 112 16.64 -0.35 3.10
N ALA A 113 15.65 -0.76 2.31
CA ALA A 113 14.73 0.17 1.66
C ALA A 113 13.90 0.97 2.67
N SER A 114 13.34 0.30 3.69
CA SER A 114 12.56 0.95 4.73
C SER A 114 13.37 1.99 5.51
N LYS A 115 14.62 1.66 5.88
CA LYS A 115 15.54 2.60 6.53
C LYS A 115 15.87 3.80 5.63
N LEU A 116 16.13 3.55 4.34
CA LEU A 116 16.49 4.59 3.37
C LEU A 116 15.40 5.65 3.24
N ILE A 117 14.14 5.23 3.23
CA ILE A 117 13.01 6.16 3.06
C ILE A 117 12.37 6.56 4.39
N ASN A 118 12.84 6.02 5.52
CA ASN A 118 12.27 6.23 6.86
C ASN A 118 10.76 5.95 6.95
N ASN A 119 10.28 4.93 6.24
CA ASN A 119 8.86 4.57 6.16
C ASN A 119 8.69 3.05 5.99
N PRO A 120 7.52 2.49 6.36
CA PRO A 120 7.21 1.09 6.12
C PRO A 120 7.26 0.72 4.64
N VAL A 121 7.86 -0.43 4.35
CA VAL A 121 7.85 -1.06 3.02
C VAL A 121 7.21 -2.44 3.12
N VAL A 122 6.19 -2.67 2.31
CA VAL A 122 5.50 -3.96 2.14
C VAL A 122 5.92 -4.55 0.79
N LEU A 123 6.93 -5.39 0.79
CA LEU A 123 7.43 -6.05 -0.43
C LEU A 123 6.59 -7.29 -0.73
N LYS A 124 5.63 -7.12 -1.64
CA LYS A 124 4.65 -8.15 -2.04
C LYS A 124 5.32 -9.34 -2.76
N GLY A 125 4.72 -10.53 -2.65
CA GLY A 125 5.14 -11.76 -3.31
C GLY A 125 4.52 -12.99 -2.65
N ASN A 126 4.97 -14.19 -3.04
CA ASN A 126 4.52 -15.44 -2.40
C ASN A 126 4.81 -15.42 -0.89
N ASP A 127 5.92 -14.83 -0.52
CA ASP A 127 6.27 -14.40 0.83
C ASP A 127 6.17 -12.87 0.87
N THR A 128 5.25 -12.30 1.59
CA THR A 128 5.19 -10.85 1.77
C THR A 128 6.08 -10.45 2.94
N VAL A 129 7.02 -9.54 2.68
CA VAL A 129 7.93 -9.01 3.70
C VAL A 129 7.54 -7.58 4.03
N VAL A 130 7.29 -7.32 5.31
CA VAL A 130 7.04 -5.97 5.83
C VAL A 130 8.22 -5.53 6.68
N ALA A 131 8.87 -4.44 6.30
CA ALA A 131 9.95 -3.85 7.08
C ALA A 131 9.57 -2.45 7.57
N PHE A 132 9.92 -2.16 8.81
CA PHE A 132 9.74 -0.86 9.45
C PHE A 132 11.09 -0.17 9.66
N PRO A 133 11.15 1.19 9.73
CA PRO A 133 12.41 1.92 9.94
C PRO A 133 13.10 1.56 11.26
N ASP A 134 12.33 1.12 12.26
CA ASP A 134 12.80 0.69 13.60
C ASP A 134 13.38 -0.73 13.62
N GLU A 135 13.74 -1.27 12.46
CA GLU A 135 14.33 -2.60 12.26
C GLU A 135 13.40 -3.80 12.48
N ARG A 136 12.15 -3.58 12.85
CA ARG A 136 11.18 -4.68 12.93
C ARG A 136 10.81 -5.16 11.54
N VAL A 137 10.86 -6.48 11.35
CA VAL A 137 10.51 -7.14 10.09
C VAL A 137 9.50 -8.25 10.37
N TYR A 138 8.49 -8.33 9.53
CA TYR A 138 7.47 -9.38 9.55
C TYR A 138 7.44 -10.07 8.20
N VAL A 139 7.26 -11.38 8.20
CA VAL A 139 7.18 -12.19 6.98
C VAL A 139 5.89 -12.99 7.01
N ASP A 140 5.06 -12.81 6.01
CA ASP A 140 3.92 -13.65 5.75
C ASP A 140 4.25 -14.62 4.62
N TYR A 141 4.32 -15.92 4.94
CA TYR A 141 4.62 -17.01 4.00
C TYR A 141 3.44 -18.00 3.84
N GLY A 142 2.29 -17.67 4.46
CA GLY A 142 1.12 -18.54 4.48
C GLY A 142 0.04 -18.20 3.45
N ALA A 143 0.31 -17.26 2.56
CA ALA A 143 -0.65 -16.87 1.53
C ALA A 143 -0.79 -17.95 0.44
N SER A 144 -2.01 -18.14 -0.05
CA SER A 144 -2.27 -19.03 -1.18
C SER A 144 -1.84 -18.40 -2.51
N ASN A 145 -1.50 -19.24 -3.49
CA ASN A 145 -1.25 -18.82 -4.87
C ASN A 145 -2.43 -18.06 -5.52
N SER A 146 -3.64 -18.17 -4.95
CA SER A 146 -4.80 -17.40 -5.38
C SER A 146 -4.60 -15.88 -5.27
N LEU A 147 -3.66 -15.41 -4.43
CA LEU A 147 -3.28 -14.00 -4.38
C LEU A 147 -2.42 -13.53 -5.58
N ALA A 148 -2.01 -14.41 -6.47
CA ALA A 148 -1.36 -14.04 -7.72
C ALA A 148 -2.34 -13.47 -8.77
N THR A 149 -3.59 -13.24 -8.39
CA THR A 149 -4.65 -12.69 -9.25
C THR A 149 -4.58 -11.16 -9.29
N ALA A 150 -4.92 -10.57 -10.46
CA ALA A 150 -5.00 -9.12 -10.62
C ALA A 150 -5.97 -8.49 -9.60
N GLY A 151 -5.64 -7.29 -9.11
CA GLY A 151 -6.46 -6.56 -8.13
C GLY A 151 -6.20 -6.90 -6.66
N THR A 152 -5.48 -7.97 -6.35
CA THR A 152 -5.16 -8.33 -4.95
C THR A 152 -4.25 -7.32 -4.26
N GLY A 153 -3.38 -6.64 -5.02
CA GLY A 153 -2.60 -5.50 -4.54
C GLY A 153 -3.49 -4.32 -4.16
N ASP A 154 -4.48 -4.02 -5.01
CA ASP A 154 -5.44 -2.93 -4.78
C ASP A 154 -6.32 -3.24 -3.56
N MET A 155 -6.75 -4.49 -3.41
CA MET A 155 -7.45 -4.97 -2.21
C MET A 155 -6.60 -4.78 -0.95
N LEU A 156 -5.30 -5.10 -0.99
CA LEU A 156 -4.40 -4.88 0.14
C LEU A 156 -4.33 -3.39 0.51
N CYS A 157 -4.15 -2.51 -0.48
CA CYS A 157 -4.18 -1.06 -0.25
C CYS A 157 -5.51 -0.59 0.35
N GLY A 158 -6.62 -1.13 -0.14
CA GLY A 158 -7.97 -0.87 0.39
C GLY A 158 -8.12 -1.31 1.85
N LEU A 159 -7.65 -2.51 2.20
CA LEU A 159 -7.68 -3.02 3.58
C LEU A 159 -6.82 -2.16 4.51
N ILE A 160 -5.58 -1.84 4.13
CA ILE A 160 -4.69 -0.99 4.92
C ILE A 160 -5.34 0.38 5.15
N SER A 161 -5.81 1.03 4.09
CA SER A 161 -6.42 2.36 4.18
C SER A 161 -7.72 2.35 4.97
N GLY A 162 -8.55 1.33 4.81
CA GLY A 162 -9.80 1.18 5.56
C GLY A 162 -9.57 1.04 7.07
N LEU A 163 -8.55 0.30 7.48
CA LEU A 163 -8.17 0.17 8.89
C LEU A 163 -7.60 1.48 9.45
N ILE A 164 -6.72 2.16 8.71
CA ILE A 164 -6.20 3.48 9.11
C ILE A 164 -7.34 4.51 9.24
N ALA A 165 -8.29 4.52 8.30
CA ALA A 165 -9.43 5.44 8.35
C ALA A 165 -10.34 5.22 9.56
N GLN A 166 -10.34 4.00 10.12
CA GLN A 166 -11.03 3.64 11.37
C GLN A 166 -10.23 3.96 12.64
N GLY A 167 -9.02 4.56 12.52
CA GLY A 167 -8.20 4.99 13.65
C GLY A 167 -7.13 3.98 14.11
N TYR A 168 -6.97 2.83 13.43
CA TYR A 168 -5.88 1.91 13.75
C TYR A 168 -4.53 2.51 13.35
N LYS A 169 -3.48 2.22 14.13
CA LYS A 169 -2.11 2.66 13.83
C LYS A 169 -1.60 2.02 12.53
N ILE A 170 -0.69 2.68 11.86
CA ILE A 170 -0.13 2.23 10.56
C ILE A 170 0.38 0.78 10.64
N LYS A 171 1.14 0.45 11.67
CA LYS A 171 1.70 -0.90 11.84
C LYS A 171 0.62 -1.96 11.97
N GLU A 172 -0.35 -1.75 12.87
CA GLU A 172 -1.45 -2.67 13.07
C GLU A 172 -2.28 -2.82 11.80
N SER A 173 -2.54 -1.73 11.09
CA SER A 173 -3.29 -1.73 9.83
C SER A 173 -2.61 -2.56 8.76
N ILE A 174 -1.29 -2.42 8.59
CA ILE A 174 -0.52 -3.21 7.61
C ILE A 174 -0.58 -4.70 7.95
N LEU A 175 -0.26 -5.07 9.20
CA LEU A 175 -0.18 -6.47 9.61
C LEU A 175 -1.56 -7.15 9.60
N SER A 176 -2.60 -6.44 10.04
CA SER A 176 -3.97 -6.95 9.99
C SER A 176 -4.47 -7.11 8.56
N ALA A 177 -4.18 -6.17 7.66
CA ALA A 177 -4.58 -6.27 6.26
C ALA A 177 -3.95 -7.50 5.58
N ILE A 178 -2.68 -7.77 5.83
CA ILE A 178 -1.99 -8.95 5.31
C ILE A 178 -2.60 -10.24 5.88
N LEU A 179 -2.88 -10.27 7.19
CA LEU A 179 -3.54 -11.42 7.81
C LEU A 179 -4.93 -11.67 7.24
N ILE A 180 -5.74 -10.63 7.06
CA ILE A 180 -7.08 -10.71 6.45
C ILE A 180 -6.95 -11.28 5.05
N GLN A 181 -6.05 -10.72 4.23
CA GLN A 181 -5.81 -11.18 2.87
C GLN A 181 -5.38 -12.66 2.83
N ARG A 182 -4.49 -13.08 3.74
CA ARG A 182 -4.08 -14.48 3.87
C ARG A 182 -5.25 -15.40 4.19
N ILE A 183 -6.05 -15.07 5.21
CA ILE A 183 -7.21 -15.88 5.61
C ILE A 183 -8.18 -16.03 4.44
N ILE A 184 -8.50 -14.94 3.76
CA ILE A 184 -9.38 -14.92 2.61
C ILE A 184 -8.83 -15.79 1.47
N SER A 185 -7.52 -15.71 1.21
CA SER A 185 -6.86 -16.46 0.14
C SER A 185 -6.89 -17.98 0.32
N GLN A 186 -7.07 -18.44 1.55
CA GLN A 186 -7.17 -19.86 1.87
C GLN A 186 -8.59 -20.42 1.66
N SER A 187 -9.55 -19.58 1.34
CA SER A 187 -10.93 -20.01 1.06
C SER A 187 -10.99 -20.80 -0.25
N LYS A 188 -11.62 -21.98 -0.19
CA LYS A 188 -11.76 -22.86 -1.36
C LYS A 188 -12.69 -22.23 -2.41
N ASN A 189 -12.42 -22.53 -3.69
CA ASN A 189 -13.22 -22.11 -4.84
C ASN A 189 -13.33 -20.59 -5.09
N LYS A 190 -12.35 -19.81 -4.63
CA LYS A 190 -12.26 -18.37 -4.86
C LYS A 190 -11.01 -18.08 -5.70
N THR A 191 -11.20 -17.46 -6.87
CA THR A 191 -10.12 -17.27 -7.86
C THR A 191 -9.95 -15.84 -8.35
N ILE A 192 -10.97 -15.01 -8.19
CA ILE A 192 -10.94 -13.59 -8.58
C ILE A 192 -11.06 -12.70 -7.35
N VAL A 193 -10.58 -11.46 -7.47
CA VAL A 193 -10.51 -10.53 -6.34
C VAL A 193 -11.90 -10.15 -5.80
N GLU A 194 -12.91 -10.12 -6.63
CA GLU A 194 -14.30 -9.87 -6.27
C GLU A 194 -14.79 -10.89 -5.23
N ASP A 195 -14.50 -12.16 -5.46
CA ASP A 195 -14.82 -13.22 -4.51
C ASP A 195 -14.18 -13.00 -3.14
N PHE A 196 -12.96 -12.45 -3.12
CA PHE A 196 -12.23 -12.17 -1.89
C PHE A 196 -12.85 -11.03 -1.11
N ILE A 197 -13.34 -10.00 -1.81
CA ILE A 197 -13.93 -8.81 -1.16
C ILE A 197 -15.19 -9.19 -0.39
N ASP A 198 -16.01 -10.08 -0.93
CA ASP A 198 -17.23 -10.57 -0.27
C ASP A 198 -16.93 -11.32 1.05
N LEU A 199 -15.72 -11.84 1.21
CA LEU A 199 -15.29 -12.52 2.44
C LEU A 199 -14.76 -11.57 3.52
N ILE A 200 -14.47 -10.31 3.20
CA ILE A 200 -13.91 -9.35 4.16
C ILE A 200 -14.77 -9.19 5.41
N PRO A 201 -16.11 -8.95 5.32
CA PRO A 201 -16.94 -8.77 6.50
C PRO A 201 -16.93 -9.97 7.44
N GLN A 202 -16.99 -11.19 6.88
CA GLN A 202 -16.96 -12.44 7.66
C GLN A 202 -15.61 -12.63 8.36
N THR A 203 -14.51 -12.34 7.65
CA THR A 203 -13.14 -12.45 8.19
C THR A 203 -12.92 -11.43 9.30
N LEU A 204 -13.37 -10.19 9.14
CA LEU A 204 -13.30 -9.16 10.18
C LEU A 204 -14.07 -9.57 11.43
N ASN A 205 -15.27 -10.15 11.28
CA ASN A 205 -16.06 -10.64 12.41
C ASN A 205 -15.36 -11.79 13.15
N LEU A 206 -14.73 -12.72 12.40
CA LEU A 206 -13.93 -13.80 12.98
C LEU A 206 -12.77 -13.25 13.83
N LEU A 207 -12.02 -12.29 13.28
CA LEU A 207 -10.89 -11.67 13.97
C LEU A 207 -11.31 -10.86 15.20
N LYS A 208 -12.45 -10.17 15.14
CA LYS A 208 -13.03 -9.47 16.30
C LYS A 208 -13.41 -10.45 17.41
N LYS A 209 -14.09 -11.55 17.10
CA LYS A 209 -14.46 -12.59 18.09
C LYS A 209 -13.24 -13.20 18.78
N ASN A 210 -12.13 -13.34 18.08
CA ASN A 210 -10.87 -13.86 18.59
C ASN A 210 -9.99 -12.79 19.27
N ASN A 211 -10.54 -11.61 19.55
CA ASN A 211 -9.83 -10.49 20.19
C ASN A 211 -8.56 -10.00 19.44
N TRP A 212 -8.47 -10.23 18.14
CA TRP A 212 -7.33 -9.78 17.34
C TRP A 212 -7.20 -8.24 17.32
N PHE A 213 -8.34 -7.56 17.31
CA PHE A 213 -8.43 -6.09 17.32
C PHE A 213 -8.69 -5.54 18.73
N LYS A 214 -8.07 -6.06 19.77
CA LYS A 214 -8.14 -5.38 21.06
C LYS A 214 -7.42 -4.05 20.94
N SER A 215 -8.18 -2.97 20.99
CA SER A 215 -7.65 -1.62 21.25
C SER A 215 -7.00 -1.62 22.64
N ASN A 216 -5.69 -1.39 22.67
CA ASN A 216 -5.03 -0.91 23.89
C ASN A 216 -5.31 0.57 24.05
#